data_c7116661eaa1d779f86ee9904ce02687
#
_entry.id   c7116661eaa1d779f86ee9904ce02687
#
_cell.length_a   1.000
_cell.length_b   1.000
_cell.length_c   1.000
_cell.angle_alpha   90.00
_cell.angle_beta   90.00
_cell.angle_gamma   90.00
#
_symmetry.space_group_name_H-M   'P 1'
#
loop_
_entity.id
_entity.type
_entity.pdbx_description
1 polymer ?
#
loop_
_entity_poly.entity_id
_entity_poly.type
_entity_poly.pdbx_seq_one_letter_code
_entity_poly.pdbx_strand_id
1 'polypeptide(L)'
;MNKEILKLNKIDQSVWIDSISRGMINTGKIKSMVENGISGITSNPSIFQKALSNEDSYDDEIKLLTESGINDPKKIFQKLSIKDISDACKILLPVYENKGGSDGFVSIEIDPKFSKDTDKSIKEGIYLYESINQPNVMIKVPGTSQGIPVIEKLISLGINVNVTLLFSRDMYRKSAKAYIKGLEKINTEKTDIRYVNSVASFFISRIDTEVDKVIDNKNKGKVAIWNATKAYEDYEDIFSKDNFKNILNKGGKAQKLLWASTSVKNPNYNKLLYVENLVAPNTVNTVPEDLYNEILNSEINYSSFKQSKNNYDDSEIIDNDKLNIITGELLEVGIKLFEDAFDALIKEIKNKIS
;
A
#
# COMPACT_ATOMS: atom_id res chain seq x y z
N MET A 1 -6.84 9.91 24.93
CA MET A 1 -6.20 9.77 23.62
C MET A 1 -5.24 8.59 23.67
N ASN A 2 -5.49 7.51 22.96
CA ASN A 2 -4.58 6.36 22.97
C ASN A 2 -3.29 6.76 22.25
N LYS A 3 -2.14 6.48 22.90
CA LYS A 3 -0.85 6.98 22.46
C LYS A 3 -0.06 5.97 21.59
N GLU A 4 -0.64 4.78 21.30
CA GLU A 4 0.11 3.69 20.65
C GLU A 4 0.51 4.04 19.21
N ILE A 5 -0.40 4.57 18.39
CA ILE A 5 -0.07 5.03 17.03
C ILE A 5 0.97 6.17 17.09
N LEU A 6 0.84 7.09 18.05
CA LEU A 6 1.83 8.15 18.23
C LEU A 6 3.20 7.63 18.70
N LYS A 7 3.22 6.51 19.44
CA LYS A 7 4.49 5.85 19.81
C LYS A 7 5.16 5.23 18.57
N LEU A 8 4.39 4.56 17.71
CA LEU A 8 4.90 4.02 16.43
C LEU A 8 5.48 5.13 15.56
N ASN A 9 4.75 6.24 15.41
CA ASN A 9 5.21 7.41 14.66
C ASN A 9 6.53 8.01 15.23
N LYS A 10 6.76 7.92 16.55
CA LYS A 10 8.02 8.35 17.18
C LYS A 10 9.21 7.43 16.87
N ILE A 11 8.94 6.18 16.54
CA ILE A 11 9.96 5.19 16.12
C ILE A 11 10.20 5.30 14.61
N ASP A 12 9.55 6.26 13.93
CA ASP A 12 9.58 6.45 12.48
C ASP A 12 8.93 5.29 11.69
N GLN A 13 7.93 4.64 12.30
CA GLN A 13 6.98 3.79 11.57
C GLN A 13 5.66 4.52 11.43
N SER A 14 5.27 4.83 10.19
CA SER A 14 3.98 5.43 9.86
C SER A 14 2.86 4.41 9.98
N VAL A 15 1.70 4.82 10.45
CA VAL A 15 0.49 3.98 10.42
C VAL A 15 -0.50 4.60 9.44
N TRP A 16 -0.87 3.83 8.42
CA TRP A 16 -1.87 4.20 7.43
C TRP A 16 -3.14 3.38 7.63
N ILE A 17 -4.28 3.88 7.13
CA ILE A 17 -5.54 3.14 7.16
C ILE A 17 -5.82 2.50 5.80
N ASP A 18 -6.13 1.19 5.77
CA ASP A 18 -6.51 0.45 4.57
C ASP A 18 -8.04 0.46 4.43
N SER A 19 -8.60 1.66 4.36
CA SER A 19 -10.03 1.91 4.22
C SER A 19 -10.27 3.32 3.73
N ILE A 20 -11.25 3.49 2.82
CA ILE A 20 -11.78 4.77 2.38
C ILE A 20 -13.21 4.59 1.89
N SER A 21 -14.08 5.53 2.23
CA SER A 21 -15.39 5.67 1.62
C SER A 21 -15.86 7.12 1.68
N ARG A 22 -16.84 7.45 0.86
CA ARG A 22 -17.50 8.75 0.88
C ARG A 22 -18.10 9.06 2.27
N GLY A 23 -18.69 8.06 2.90
CA GLY A 23 -19.22 8.18 4.26
C GLY A 23 -18.16 8.53 5.27
N MET A 24 -16.98 7.90 5.22
CA MET A 24 -15.86 8.22 6.11
C MET A 24 -15.33 9.65 5.91
N ILE A 25 -15.34 10.15 4.68
CA ILE A 25 -14.94 11.53 4.35
C ILE A 25 -15.98 12.51 4.91
N ASN A 26 -17.26 12.32 4.55
CA ASN A 26 -18.34 13.25 4.87
C ASN A 26 -18.63 13.35 6.38
N THR A 27 -18.49 12.26 7.11
CA THR A 27 -18.70 12.23 8.59
C THR A 27 -17.51 12.75 9.38
N GLY A 28 -16.37 13.05 8.72
CA GLY A 28 -15.14 13.46 9.37
C GLY A 28 -14.38 12.31 10.05
N LYS A 29 -14.76 11.05 9.81
CA LYS A 29 -14.09 9.88 10.39
C LYS A 29 -12.62 9.82 10.02
N ILE A 30 -12.25 10.08 8.74
CA ILE A 30 -10.85 10.13 8.30
C ILE A 30 -10.10 11.23 9.05
N LYS A 31 -10.68 12.42 9.19
CA LYS A 31 -10.06 13.52 9.93
C LYS A 31 -9.78 13.14 11.39
N SER A 32 -10.73 12.51 12.07
CA SER A 32 -10.55 12.00 13.43
C SER A 32 -9.43 10.95 13.53
N MET A 33 -9.31 10.04 12.55
CA MET A 33 -8.21 9.08 12.49
C MET A 33 -6.86 9.76 12.32
N VAL A 34 -6.77 10.81 11.49
CA VAL A 34 -5.54 11.62 11.31
C VAL A 34 -5.16 12.33 12.62
N GLU A 35 -6.12 12.90 13.35
CA GLU A 35 -5.92 13.48 14.66
C GLU A 35 -5.40 12.46 15.69
N ASN A 36 -5.74 11.18 15.53
CA ASN A 36 -5.23 10.06 16.35
C ASN A 36 -3.89 9.49 15.84
N GLY A 37 -3.28 10.08 14.80
CA GLY A 37 -1.94 9.73 14.34
C GLY A 37 -1.86 8.90 13.07
N ILE A 38 -2.99 8.61 12.40
CA ILE A 38 -2.97 8.04 11.05
C ILE A 38 -2.36 9.07 10.10
N SER A 39 -1.41 8.63 9.28
CA SER A 39 -0.66 9.51 8.39
C SER A 39 -0.75 9.16 6.91
N GLY A 40 -1.63 8.24 6.53
CA GLY A 40 -1.88 7.91 5.13
C GLY A 40 -3.05 6.98 4.93
N ILE A 41 -3.41 6.77 3.67
CA ILE A 41 -4.54 5.92 3.26
C ILE A 41 -4.12 5.03 2.10
N THR A 42 -4.47 3.74 2.19
CA THR A 42 -4.44 2.83 1.05
C THR A 42 -5.87 2.48 0.62
N SER A 43 -6.08 2.36 -0.68
CA SER A 43 -7.31 1.85 -1.27
C SER A 43 -7.03 0.68 -2.20
N ASN A 44 -8.05 -0.07 -2.52
CA ASN A 44 -8.04 -1.14 -3.51
C ASN A 44 -9.47 -1.40 -4.02
N PRO A 45 -9.68 -2.18 -5.10
CA PRO A 45 -11.01 -2.44 -5.64
C PRO A 45 -12.00 -3.02 -4.64
N SER A 46 -11.56 -3.88 -3.71
CA SER A 46 -12.42 -4.49 -2.70
C SER A 46 -12.95 -3.47 -1.69
N ILE A 47 -12.15 -2.46 -1.35
CA ILE A 47 -12.55 -1.36 -0.44
C ILE A 47 -13.64 -0.52 -1.10
N PHE A 48 -13.47 -0.11 -2.35
CA PHE A 48 -14.48 0.64 -3.10
C PHE A 48 -15.74 -0.19 -3.36
N GLN A 49 -15.61 -1.47 -3.69
CA GLN A 49 -16.74 -2.37 -3.87
C GLN A 49 -17.58 -2.46 -2.58
N LYS A 50 -16.93 -2.64 -1.43
CA LYS A 50 -17.60 -2.68 -0.12
C LYS A 50 -18.28 -1.35 0.21
N ALA A 51 -17.64 -0.21 -0.08
CA ALA A 51 -18.21 1.12 0.16
C ALA A 51 -19.47 1.34 -0.68
N LEU A 52 -19.42 1.05 -1.99
CA LEU A 52 -20.57 1.18 -2.90
C LEU A 52 -21.74 0.27 -2.55
N SER A 53 -21.47 -0.94 -2.03
CA SER A 53 -22.53 -1.89 -1.63
C SER A 53 -23.18 -1.56 -0.30
N ASN A 54 -22.48 -0.86 0.59
CA ASN A 54 -22.96 -0.64 1.97
C ASN A 54 -23.37 0.81 2.25
N GLU A 55 -23.16 1.75 1.32
CA GLU A 55 -23.43 3.17 1.53
C GLU A 55 -24.28 3.75 0.39
N ASP A 56 -25.34 4.48 0.74
CA ASP A 56 -26.16 5.25 -0.20
C ASP A 56 -25.48 6.58 -0.60
N SER A 57 -24.34 6.90 0.00
CA SER A 57 -23.62 8.17 -0.19
C SER A 57 -23.09 8.41 -1.61
N TYR A 58 -23.17 7.41 -2.48
CA TYR A 58 -22.79 7.49 -3.90
C TYR A 58 -23.99 7.67 -4.86
N ASP A 59 -25.21 7.40 -4.40
CA ASP A 59 -26.37 7.27 -5.29
C ASP A 59 -26.73 8.57 -5.99
N ASP A 60 -26.71 9.69 -5.27
CA ASP A 60 -26.98 11.01 -5.85
C ASP A 60 -25.97 11.38 -6.94
N GLU A 61 -24.68 11.09 -6.73
CA GLU A 61 -23.66 11.42 -7.74
C GLU A 61 -23.71 10.47 -8.93
N ILE A 62 -24.01 9.19 -8.74
CA ILE A 62 -24.25 8.24 -9.82
C ILE A 62 -25.42 8.75 -10.70
N LYS A 63 -26.51 9.18 -10.06
CA LYS A 63 -27.67 9.75 -10.75
C LYS A 63 -27.30 11.00 -11.55
N LEU A 64 -26.58 11.95 -10.95
CA LEU A 64 -26.13 13.17 -11.64
C LEU A 64 -25.22 12.86 -12.85
N LEU A 65 -24.34 11.87 -12.72
CA LEU A 65 -23.45 11.44 -13.79
C LEU A 65 -24.24 10.82 -14.94
N THR A 66 -25.24 9.99 -14.66
CA THR A 66 -26.11 9.38 -15.68
C THR A 66 -27.00 10.41 -16.36
N GLU A 67 -27.59 11.34 -15.63
CA GLU A 67 -28.35 12.46 -16.17
C GLU A 67 -27.50 13.37 -17.08
N SER A 68 -26.19 13.48 -16.81
CA SER A 68 -25.22 14.18 -17.67
C SER A 68 -24.78 13.39 -18.92
N GLY A 69 -25.32 12.17 -19.12
CA GLY A 69 -25.04 11.33 -20.29
C GLY A 69 -23.86 10.35 -20.08
N ILE A 70 -23.31 10.21 -18.86
CA ILE A 70 -22.25 9.26 -18.56
C ILE A 70 -22.87 7.96 -18.07
N ASN A 71 -23.01 6.99 -18.98
CA ASN A 71 -23.65 5.70 -18.69
C ASN A 71 -22.67 4.50 -18.66
N ASP A 72 -21.37 4.75 -18.88
CA ASP A 72 -20.35 3.73 -18.77
C ASP A 72 -19.98 3.50 -17.27
N PRO A 73 -20.26 2.32 -16.68
CA PRO A 73 -20.00 2.06 -15.28
C PRO A 73 -18.53 2.25 -14.88
N LYS A 74 -17.57 1.94 -15.77
CA LYS A 74 -16.15 2.16 -15.50
C LYS A 74 -15.82 3.65 -15.40
N LYS A 75 -16.38 4.49 -16.30
CA LYS A 75 -16.21 5.94 -16.24
C LYS A 75 -16.84 6.56 -14.99
N ILE A 76 -18.01 6.04 -14.59
CA ILE A 76 -18.66 6.45 -13.34
C ILE A 76 -17.75 6.13 -12.16
N PHE A 77 -17.27 4.87 -12.04
CA PHE A 77 -16.33 4.48 -11.00
C PHE A 77 -15.08 5.37 -10.95
N GLN A 78 -14.46 5.63 -12.10
CA GLN A 78 -13.30 6.51 -12.17
C GLN A 78 -13.59 7.91 -11.61
N LYS A 79 -14.74 8.50 -11.95
CA LYS A 79 -15.12 9.82 -11.41
C LYS A 79 -15.35 9.80 -9.91
N LEU A 80 -16.07 8.79 -9.41
CA LEU A 80 -16.32 8.64 -7.98
C LEU A 80 -15.01 8.44 -7.19
N SER A 81 -14.16 7.54 -7.64
CA SER A 81 -12.89 7.24 -6.98
C SER A 81 -11.89 8.41 -7.03
N ILE A 82 -11.76 9.10 -8.17
CA ILE A 82 -10.93 10.30 -8.31
C ILE A 82 -11.36 11.37 -7.31
N LYS A 83 -12.68 11.60 -7.17
CA LYS A 83 -13.22 12.56 -6.22
C LYS A 83 -12.89 12.17 -4.78
N ASP A 84 -13.18 10.93 -4.36
CA ASP A 84 -12.94 10.48 -2.99
C ASP A 84 -11.45 10.52 -2.64
N ILE A 85 -10.57 10.10 -3.54
CA ILE A 85 -9.13 10.17 -3.36
C ILE A 85 -8.64 11.62 -3.28
N SER A 86 -9.14 12.51 -4.15
CA SER A 86 -8.78 13.94 -4.10
C SER A 86 -9.21 14.57 -2.76
N ASP A 87 -10.42 14.26 -2.28
CA ASP A 87 -10.92 14.80 -1.02
C ASP A 87 -10.14 14.23 0.18
N ALA A 88 -9.78 12.94 0.17
CA ALA A 88 -8.90 12.35 1.18
C ALA A 88 -7.48 12.96 1.14
N CYS A 89 -6.92 13.21 -0.04
CA CYS A 89 -5.65 13.90 -0.19
C CYS A 89 -5.67 15.27 0.49
N LYS A 90 -6.74 16.05 0.33
CA LYS A 90 -6.89 17.36 0.99
C LYS A 90 -6.92 17.25 2.51
N ILE A 91 -7.56 16.20 3.06
CA ILE A 91 -7.58 15.95 4.51
C ILE A 91 -6.17 15.64 5.03
N LEU A 92 -5.37 14.90 4.26
CA LEU A 92 -3.99 14.51 4.62
C LEU A 92 -2.92 15.53 4.21
N LEU A 93 -3.27 16.56 3.44
CA LEU A 93 -2.31 17.57 2.96
C LEU A 93 -1.53 18.25 4.12
N PRO A 94 -2.13 18.62 5.25
CA PRO A 94 -1.38 19.17 6.38
C PRO A 94 -0.33 18.18 6.94
N VAL A 95 -0.61 16.88 6.94
CA VAL A 95 0.37 15.85 7.35
C VAL A 95 1.52 15.81 6.35
N TYR A 96 1.21 15.81 5.05
CA TYR A 96 2.20 15.82 3.98
C TYR A 96 3.14 17.04 4.07
N GLU A 97 2.59 18.22 4.24
CA GLU A 97 3.37 19.47 4.38
C GLU A 97 4.24 19.47 5.64
N ASN A 98 3.67 19.11 6.80
CA ASN A 98 4.39 19.04 8.07
C ASN A 98 5.52 18.00 8.08
N LYS A 99 5.40 16.94 7.25
CA LYS A 99 6.43 15.92 7.08
C LYS A 99 7.38 16.20 5.90
N GLY A 100 7.34 17.41 5.33
CA GLY A 100 8.20 17.78 4.20
C GLY A 100 8.05 16.84 3.00
N GLY A 101 6.80 16.40 2.71
CA GLY A 101 6.49 15.51 1.62
C GLY A 101 7.00 14.07 1.79
N SER A 102 7.25 13.58 3.03
CA SER A 102 7.72 12.22 3.27
C SER A 102 6.65 11.26 3.81
N ASP A 103 5.45 11.78 4.08
CA ASP A 103 4.28 11.03 4.55
C ASP A 103 3.00 11.82 4.17
N GLY A 104 1.82 11.42 4.59
CA GLY A 104 0.57 12.11 4.26
C GLY A 104 -0.03 11.67 2.91
N PHE A 105 0.28 10.47 2.44
CA PHE A 105 -0.14 9.98 1.13
C PHE A 105 -1.48 9.26 1.13
N VAL A 106 -2.16 9.35 -0.03
CA VAL A 106 -3.35 8.55 -0.35
C VAL A 106 -3.08 7.78 -1.64
N SER A 107 -3.28 6.45 -1.62
CA SER A 107 -3.02 5.60 -2.78
C SER A 107 -4.30 5.24 -3.52
N ILE A 108 -4.25 5.28 -4.87
CA ILE A 108 -5.27 4.75 -5.78
C ILE A 108 -4.63 3.73 -6.71
N GLU A 109 -5.31 2.62 -6.95
CA GLU A 109 -4.84 1.54 -7.80
C GLU A 109 -5.26 1.74 -9.26
N ILE A 110 -4.36 1.44 -10.21
CA ILE A 110 -4.71 1.30 -11.62
C ILE A 110 -5.67 0.12 -11.80
N ASP A 111 -6.39 0.08 -12.93
CA ASP A 111 -7.25 -1.07 -13.28
C ASP A 111 -6.45 -2.39 -13.19
N PRO A 112 -6.83 -3.32 -12.30
CA PRO A 112 -6.09 -4.57 -12.10
C PRO A 112 -6.00 -5.42 -13.38
N LYS A 113 -6.90 -5.24 -14.34
CA LYS A 113 -6.86 -5.89 -15.66
C LYS A 113 -5.66 -5.45 -16.51
N PHE A 114 -4.99 -4.37 -16.13
CA PHE A 114 -3.76 -3.90 -16.79
C PHE A 114 -2.48 -4.41 -16.12
N SER A 115 -2.59 -5.23 -15.08
CA SER A 115 -1.44 -5.79 -14.34
C SER A 115 -0.38 -6.48 -15.20
N LYS A 116 -0.78 -6.97 -16.40
CA LYS A 116 0.07 -7.62 -17.40
C LYS A 116 0.28 -6.77 -18.68
N ASP A 117 -0.12 -5.49 -18.68
CA ASP A 117 -0.01 -4.56 -19.81
C ASP A 117 0.67 -3.27 -19.38
N THR A 118 1.97 -3.18 -19.66
CA THR A 118 2.82 -2.05 -19.27
C THR A 118 2.31 -0.71 -19.82
N ASP A 119 1.94 -0.67 -21.10
CA ASP A 119 1.57 0.59 -21.77
C ASP A 119 0.23 1.13 -21.26
N LYS A 120 -0.76 0.25 -21.05
CA LYS A 120 -2.04 0.65 -20.47
C LYS A 120 -1.87 1.10 -19.02
N SER A 121 -1.06 0.39 -18.23
CA SER A 121 -0.76 0.74 -16.84
C SER A 121 -0.11 2.13 -16.73
N ILE A 122 0.85 2.45 -17.60
CA ILE A 122 1.49 3.77 -17.64
C ILE A 122 0.46 4.86 -17.99
N LYS A 123 -0.33 4.65 -19.04
CA LYS A 123 -1.33 5.63 -19.49
C LYS A 123 -2.37 5.91 -18.39
N GLU A 124 -2.87 4.87 -17.75
CA GLU A 124 -3.85 5.03 -16.67
C GLU A 124 -3.24 5.67 -15.43
N GLY A 125 -2.01 5.29 -15.07
CA GLY A 125 -1.31 5.92 -13.94
C GLY A 125 -1.12 7.42 -14.13
N ILE A 126 -0.74 7.86 -15.32
CA ILE A 126 -0.64 9.29 -15.67
C ILE A 126 -2.02 9.95 -15.62
N TYR A 127 -3.04 9.34 -16.22
CA TYR A 127 -4.42 9.86 -16.22
C TYR A 127 -4.97 10.06 -14.80
N LEU A 128 -4.79 9.07 -13.91
CA LEU A 128 -5.25 9.16 -12.53
C LEU A 128 -4.51 10.26 -11.77
N TYR A 129 -3.19 10.35 -11.92
CA TYR A 129 -2.38 11.39 -11.27
C TYR A 129 -2.81 12.80 -11.68
N GLU A 130 -2.95 13.05 -12.98
CA GLU A 130 -3.38 14.34 -13.53
C GLU A 130 -4.81 14.68 -13.13
N SER A 131 -5.71 13.69 -13.13
CA SER A 131 -7.15 13.89 -12.81
C SER A 131 -7.36 14.18 -11.31
N ILE A 132 -6.60 13.55 -10.42
CA ILE A 132 -6.66 13.78 -8.97
C ILE A 132 -6.01 15.12 -8.62
N ASN A 133 -4.93 15.47 -9.28
CA ASN A 133 -4.21 16.74 -9.16
C ASN A 133 -3.91 17.14 -7.70
N GLN A 134 -3.35 16.19 -6.94
CA GLN A 134 -2.93 16.41 -5.55
C GLN A 134 -1.47 15.96 -5.37
N PRO A 135 -0.60 16.71 -4.66
CA PRO A 135 0.82 16.40 -4.54
C PRO A 135 1.09 15.11 -3.72
N ASN A 136 0.15 14.71 -2.89
CA ASN A 136 0.24 13.58 -1.99
C ASN A 136 -0.56 12.35 -2.46
N VAL A 137 -0.92 12.27 -3.74
CA VAL A 137 -1.44 11.03 -4.30
C VAL A 137 -0.32 10.07 -4.69
N MET A 138 -0.51 8.79 -4.47
CA MET A 138 0.33 7.70 -4.98
C MET A 138 -0.45 6.80 -5.92
N ILE A 139 0.11 6.53 -7.08
CA ILE A 139 -0.46 5.55 -8.01
C ILE A 139 -0.01 4.14 -7.60
N LYS A 140 -0.98 3.26 -7.37
CA LYS A 140 -0.73 1.90 -6.90
C LYS A 140 -0.56 0.97 -8.10
N VAL A 141 0.61 0.32 -8.19
CA VAL A 141 1.04 -0.52 -9.32
C VAL A 141 1.39 -1.91 -8.82
N PRO A 142 0.84 -3.00 -9.39
CA PRO A 142 1.20 -4.36 -9.00
C PRO A 142 2.69 -4.67 -9.24
N GLY A 143 3.32 -5.36 -8.29
CA GLY A 143 4.71 -5.82 -8.38
C GLY A 143 4.85 -7.04 -9.30
N THR A 144 4.48 -6.89 -10.56
CA THR A 144 4.64 -7.90 -11.62
C THR A 144 5.85 -7.59 -12.48
N SER A 145 6.29 -8.54 -13.30
CA SER A 145 7.36 -8.28 -14.28
C SER A 145 7.01 -7.12 -15.24
N GLN A 146 5.74 -6.99 -15.60
CA GLN A 146 5.22 -5.89 -16.42
C GLN A 146 5.07 -4.58 -15.64
N GLY A 147 4.86 -4.67 -14.31
CA GLY A 147 4.79 -3.51 -13.41
C GLY A 147 6.15 -2.84 -13.19
N ILE A 148 7.27 -3.56 -13.26
CA ILE A 148 8.60 -2.99 -13.06
C ILE A 148 8.90 -1.80 -13.98
N PRO A 149 8.72 -1.88 -15.32
CA PRO A 149 8.91 -0.71 -16.18
C PRO A 149 7.87 0.39 -15.96
N VAL A 150 6.66 0.07 -15.47
CA VAL A 150 5.65 1.08 -15.09
C VAL A 150 6.15 1.91 -13.91
N ILE A 151 6.68 1.26 -12.86
CA ILE A 151 7.25 1.93 -11.68
C ILE A 151 8.34 2.92 -12.12
N GLU A 152 9.32 2.44 -12.89
CA GLU A 152 10.42 3.26 -13.40
C GLU A 152 9.91 4.47 -14.19
N LYS A 153 8.93 4.25 -15.09
CA LYS A 153 8.38 5.31 -15.92
C LYS A 153 7.61 6.36 -15.12
N LEU A 154 6.71 5.95 -14.24
CA LEU A 154 5.91 6.89 -13.43
C LEU A 154 6.81 7.73 -12.50
N ILE A 155 7.76 7.10 -11.83
CA ILE A 155 8.75 7.81 -11.00
C ILE A 155 9.56 8.81 -11.83
N SER A 156 9.98 8.45 -13.04
CA SER A 156 10.74 9.36 -13.93
C SER A 156 9.94 10.61 -14.35
N LEU A 157 8.62 10.53 -14.26
CA LEU A 157 7.69 11.65 -14.52
C LEU A 157 7.36 12.46 -13.24
N GLY A 158 7.94 12.10 -12.09
CA GLY A 158 7.66 12.76 -10.82
C GLY A 158 6.38 12.26 -10.11
N ILE A 159 5.82 11.15 -10.54
CA ILE A 159 4.59 10.57 -9.99
C ILE A 159 4.95 9.63 -8.84
N ASN A 160 4.35 9.83 -7.66
CA ASN A 160 4.55 8.94 -6.52
C ASN A 160 3.92 7.57 -6.78
N VAL A 161 4.59 6.50 -6.36
CA VAL A 161 4.16 5.12 -6.64
C VAL A 161 4.08 4.28 -5.36
N ASN A 162 2.96 3.58 -5.18
CA ASN A 162 2.81 2.49 -4.21
C ASN A 162 2.89 1.16 -4.97
N VAL A 163 4.00 0.43 -4.82
CA VAL A 163 4.13 -0.89 -5.44
C VAL A 163 3.40 -1.91 -4.58
N THR A 164 2.39 -2.60 -5.14
CA THR A 164 1.54 -3.53 -4.38
C THR A 164 1.73 -4.98 -4.77
N LEU A 165 1.13 -5.89 -3.99
CA LEU A 165 1.20 -7.35 -4.18
C LEU A 165 2.63 -7.91 -4.17
N LEU A 166 3.49 -7.30 -3.35
CA LEU A 166 4.84 -7.85 -3.12
C LEU A 166 4.77 -8.93 -2.05
N PHE A 167 5.16 -10.15 -2.42
CA PHE A 167 5.24 -11.31 -1.52
C PHE A 167 6.67 -11.83 -1.41
N SER A 168 7.50 -11.64 -2.44
CA SER A 168 8.87 -12.13 -2.48
C SER A 168 9.90 -11.01 -2.39
N ARG A 169 11.03 -11.32 -1.75
CA ARG A 169 12.20 -10.43 -1.68
C ARG A 169 12.76 -10.09 -3.07
N ASP A 170 12.75 -11.05 -3.99
CA ASP A 170 13.25 -10.83 -5.34
C ASP A 170 12.45 -9.75 -6.07
N MET A 171 11.12 -9.82 -6.00
CA MET A 171 10.26 -8.80 -6.61
C MET A 171 10.38 -7.45 -5.91
N TYR A 172 10.55 -7.44 -4.56
CA TYR A 172 10.85 -6.21 -3.82
C TYR A 172 12.15 -5.56 -4.32
N ARG A 173 13.26 -6.33 -4.42
CA ARG A 173 14.54 -5.82 -4.93
C ARG A 173 14.43 -5.26 -6.35
N LYS A 174 13.67 -5.92 -7.24
CA LYS A 174 13.40 -5.42 -8.59
C LYS A 174 12.63 -4.09 -8.56
N SER A 175 11.62 -3.99 -7.70
CA SER A 175 10.83 -2.77 -7.51
C SER A 175 11.66 -1.61 -6.97
N ALA A 176 12.50 -1.85 -5.96
CA ALA A 176 13.43 -0.86 -5.41
C ALA A 176 14.43 -0.35 -6.45
N LYS A 177 14.98 -1.26 -7.26
CA LYS A 177 15.88 -0.88 -8.39
C LYS A 177 15.16 -0.07 -9.46
N ALA A 178 13.90 -0.40 -9.78
CA ALA A 178 13.09 0.37 -10.72
C ALA A 178 12.80 1.78 -10.19
N TYR A 179 12.51 1.92 -8.89
CA TYR A 179 12.38 3.22 -8.23
C TYR A 179 13.65 4.06 -8.37
N ILE A 180 14.83 3.49 -8.04
CA ILE A 180 16.13 4.18 -8.16
C ILE A 180 16.35 4.64 -9.60
N LYS A 181 16.16 3.75 -10.58
CA LYS A 181 16.31 4.09 -12.01
C LYS A 181 15.36 5.18 -12.46
N GLY A 182 14.12 5.19 -11.93
CA GLY A 182 13.15 6.25 -12.18
C GLY A 182 13.65 7.58 -11.64
N LEU A 183 14.16 7.62 -10.40
CA LEU A 183 14.73 8.83 -9.79
C LEU A 183 15.95 9.37 -10.57
N GLU A 184 16.81 8.50 -11.07
CA GLU A 184 17.96 8.88 -11.90
C GLU A 184 17.57 9.57 -13.21
N LYS A 185 16.38 9.25 -13.75
CA LYS A 185 15.84 9.79 -15.00
C LYS A 185 15.00 11.06 -14.82
N ILE A 186 14.77 11.52 -13.60
CA ILE A 186 14.00 12.74 -13.35
C ILE A 186 14.72 13.95 -13.97
N ASN A 187 13.97 14.74 -14.73
CA ASN A 187 14.42 16.06 -15.13
C ASN A 187 14.26 17.03 -13.94
N THR A 188 15.38 17.30 -13.27
CA THR A 188 15.42 18.15 -12.07
C THR A 188 15.15 19.64 -12.34
N GLU A 189 15.11 20.08 -13.58
CA GLU A 189 14.65 21.43 -13.94
C GLU A 189 13.12 21.57 -13.86
N LYS A 190 12.39 20.45 -13.99
CA LYS A 190 10.92 20.43 -14.02
C LYS A 190 10.31 19.82 -12.77
N THR A 191 11.03 18.91 -12.11
CA THR A 191 10.51 18.11 -10.99
C THR A 191 11.51 18.10 -9.85
N ASP A 192 11.05 18.51 -8.67
CA ASP A 192 11.86 18.45 -7.45
C ASP A 192 11.84 17.01 -6.90
N ILE A 193 12.97 16.34 -7.01
CA ILE A 193 13.17 14.96 -6.58
C ILE A 193 12.83 14.73 -5.10
N ARG A 194 12.91 15.77 -4.24
CA ARG A 194 12.60 15.71 -2.81
C ARG A 194 11.15 15.32 -2.54
N TYR A 195 10.25 15.56 -3.48
CA TYR A 195 8.82 15.30 -3.37
C TYR A 195 8.37 14.04 -4.14
N VAL A 196 9.30 13.32 -4.76
CA VAL A 196 9.00 12.05 -5.45
C VAL A 196 9.28 10.90 -4.51
N ASN A 197 8.23 10.16 -4.17
CA ASN A 197 8.29 9.11 -3.16
C ASN A 197 7.74 7.79 -3.68
N SER A 198 8.13 6.71 -3.03
CA SER A 198 7.55 5.40 -3.26
C SER A 198 7.43 4.62 -1.95
N VAL A 199 6.42 3.76 -1.89
CA VAL A 199 6.30 2.71 -0.89
C VAL A 199 6.18 1.36 -1.58
N ALA A 200 6.68 0.31 -0.92
CA ALA A 200 6.64 -1.06 -1.38
C ALA A 200 5.73 -1.86 -0.45
N SER A 201 4.48 -2.10 -0.86
CA SER A 201 3.49 -2.85 -0.08
C SER A 201 3.83 -4.34 -0.08
N PHE A 202 4.54 -4.75 0.97
CA PHE A 202 4.97 -6.11 1.22
C PHE A 202 3.91 -6.83 2.06
N PHE A 203 3.32 -7.88 1.49
CA PHE A 203 2.17 -8.57 2.07
C PHE A 203 2.59 -9.61 3.11
N ILE A 204 1.94 -9.59 4.26
CA ILE A 204 2.36 -10.34 5.44
C ILE A 204 1.48 -11.58 5.70
N SER A 205 0.27 -11.41 6.23
CA SER A 205 -0.53 -12.53 6.76
C SER A 205 -0.90 -13.59 5.72
N ARG A 206 -0.99 -13.23 4.44
CA ARG A 206 -1.29 -14.20 3.38
C ARG A 206 -0.18 -15.25 3.22
N ILE A 207 1.08 -14.88 3.50
CA ILE A 207 2.20 -15.82 3.47
C ILE A 207 2.00 -16.90 4.52
N ASP A 208 1.79 -16.52 5.80
CA ASP A 208 1.57 -17.50 6.86
C ASP A 208 0.28 -18.31 6.63
N THR A 209 -0.77 -17.70 6.04
CA THR A 209 -2.00 -18.44 5.69
C THR A 209 -1.74 -19.64 4.78
N GLU A 210 -0.82 -19.52 3.82
CA GLU A 210 -0.49 -20.62 2.91
C GLU A 210 0.64 -21.49 3.44
N VAL A 211 1.68 -20.88 4.00
CA VAL A 211 2.85 -21.60 4.49
C VAL A 211 2.51 -22.49 5.68
N ASP A 212 1.67 -22.05 6.61
CA ASP A 212 1.28 -22.83 7.80
C ASP A 212 0.57 -24.15 7.49
N LYS A 213 0.04 -24.30 6.27
CA LYS A 213 -0.58 -25.55 5.80
C LYS A 213 0.46 -26.64 5.51
N VAL A 214 1.73 -26.25 5.29
CA VAL A 214 2.76 -27.12 4.69
C VAL A 214 4.08 -27.13 5.43
N ILE A 215 4.17 -26.52 6.62
CA ILE A 215 5.37 -26.49 7.46
C ILE A 215 5.12 -27.10 8.84
N ASP A 216 6.22 -27.37 9.55
CA ASP A 216 6.19 -27.88 10.91
C ASP A 216 5.58 -26.90 11.89
N ASN A 217 4.90 -27.40 12.92
CA ASN A 217 4.20 -26.58 13.91
C ASN A 217 5.14 -25.58 14.62
N LYS A 218 6.43 -25.90 14.79
CA LYS A 218 7.41 -25.00 15.42
C LYS A 218 7.62 -23.68 14.68
N ASN A 219 7.37 -23.64 13.36
CA ASN A 219 7.62 -22.51 12.48
C ASN A 219 6.33 -21.76 12.07
N LYS A 220 5.16 -22.29 12.42
CA LYS A 220 3.86 -21.63 12.10
C LYS A 220 3.76 -20.24 12.72
N GLY A 221 3.24 -19.30 11.95
CA GLY A 221 3.08 -17.89 12.32
C GLY A 221 4.38 -17.09 12.36
N LYS A 222 5.49 -17.64 11.82
CA LYS A 222 6.82 -17.02 11.87
C LYS A 222 7.39 -16.67 10.51
N VAL A 223 6.99 -17.40 9.46
CA VAL A 223 7.61 -17.26 8.12
C VAL A 223 7.34 -15.90 7.50
N ALA A 224 6.14 -15.36 7.66
CA ALA A 224 5.83 -14.04 7.15
C ALA A 224 6.67 -12.95 7.83
N ILE A 225 6.87 -13.04 9.15
CA ILE A 225 7.71 -12.11 9.92
C ILE A 225 9.16 -12.23 9.47
N TRP A 226 9.68 -13.46 9.37
CA TRP A 226 11.03 -13.72 8.88
C TRP A 226 11.25 -13.16 7.46
N ASN A 227 10.32 -13.43 6.53
CA ASN A 227 10.41 -12.93 5.15
C ASN A 227 10.40 -11.39 5.09
N ALA A 228 9.57 -10.74 5.93
CA ALA A 228 9.54 -9.29 6.06
C ALA A 228 10.85 -8.74 6.65
N THR A 229 11.42 -9.43 7.66
CA THR A 229 12.73 -9.07 8.24
C THR A 229 13.82 -9.12 7.17
N LYS A 230 13.83 -10.16 6.34
CA LYS A 230 14.79 -10.28 5.24
C LYS A 230 14.57 -9.23 4.14
N ALA A 231 13.33 -8.82 3.88
CA ALA A 231 13.05 -7.71 2.98
C ALA A 231 13.55 -6.37 3.54
N TYR A 232 13.49 -6.19 4.86
CA TYR A 232 14.05 -5.00 5.50
C TYR A 232 15.59 -4.99 5.49
N GLU A 233 16.26 -6.14 5.59
CA GLU A 233 17.71 -6.24 5.35
C GLU A 233 18.07 -5.83 3.92
N ASP A 234 17.29 -6.29 2.93
CA ASP A 234 17.45 -5.86 1.54
C ASP A 234 17.24 -4.34 1.39
N TYR A 235 16.28 -3.75 2.14
CA TYR A 235 16.05 -2.30 2.18
C TYR A 235 17.28 -1.56 2.73
N GLU A 236 17.82 -2.00 3.86
CA GLU A 236 19.00 -1.38 4.49
C GLU A 236 20.22 -1.40 3.56
N ASP A 237 20.42 -2.48 2.82
CA ASP A 237 21.51 -2.61 1.84
C ASP A 237 21.29 -1.71 0.61
N ILE A 238 20.13 -1.82 -0.05
CA ILE A 238 19.82 -1.09 -1.30
C ILE A 238 19.85 0.43 -1.08
N PHE A 239 19.30 0.89 0.04
CA PHE A 239 19.20 2.32 0.37
C PHE A 239 20.27 2.78 1.37
N SER A 240 21.34 2.00 1.53
CA SER A 240 22.51 2.42 2.32
C SER A 240 23.10 3.73 1.81
N LYS A 241 23.82 4.43 2.68
CA LYS A 241 24.47 5.70 2.31
C LYS A 241 25.42 5.55 1.13
N ASP A 242 26.06 4.38 0.97
CA ASP A 242 27.00 4.14 -0.12
C ASP A 242 26.28 3.81 -1.43
N ASN A 243 25.32 2.90 -1.41
CA ASN A 243 24.59 2.45 -2.60
C ASN A 243 23.60 3.50 -3.14
N PHE A 244 23.06 4.36 -2.28
CA PHE A 244 22.06 5.37 -2.64
C PHE A 244 22.58 6.82 -2.62
N LYS A 245 23.88 7.02 -2.44
CA LYS A 245 24.55 8.32 -2.25
C LYS A 245 24.20 9.38 -3.28
N ASN A 246 24.22 9.02 -4.55
CA ASN A 246 23.97 9.97 -5.64
C ASN A 246 22.56 10.57 -5.61
N ILE A 247 21.59 9.78 -5.22
CA ILE A 247 20.19 10.19 -5.10
C ILE A 247 19.99 11.00 -3.81
N LEU A 248 20.58 10.57 -2.69
CA LEU A 248 20.55 11.30 -1.41
C LEU A 248 21.13 12.71 -1.55
N ASN A 249 22.24 12.87 -2.27
CA ASN A 249 22.88 14.17 -2.50
C ASN A 249 21.98 15.14 -3.30
N LYS A 250 21.03 14.61 -4.07
CA LYS A 250 20.02 15.40 -4.80
C LYS A 250 18.74 15.63 -3.95
N GLY A 251 18.71 15.12 -2.73
CA GLY A 251 17.56 15.21 -1.82
C GLY A 251 16.49 14.11 -2.01
N GLY A 252 16.74 13.11 -2.87
CA GLY A 252 15.84 11.98 -3.06
C GLY A 252 15.77 11.11 -1.81
N LYS A 253 14.66 10.40 -1.64
CA LYS A 253 14.33 9.59 -0.46
C LYS A 253 14.34 8.10 -0.80
N ALA A 254 14.55 7.24 0.19
CA ALA A 254 14.43 5.79 0.03
C ALA A 254 12.97 5.38 -0.19
N GLN A 255 12.72 4.30 -0.96
CA GLN A 255 11.42 3.67 -1.04
C GLN A 255 11.14 2.98 0.30
N LYS A 256 10.13 3.42 1.04
CA LYS A 256 9.78 2.79 2.33
C LYS A 256 9.11 1.42 2.10
N LEU A 257 9.47 0.43 2.92
CA LEU A 257 8.67 -0.78 3.03
C LEU A 257 7.33 -0.45 3.71
N LEU A 258 6.25 -0.95 3.13
CA LEU A 258 4.92 -0.85 3.69
C LEU A 258 4.41 -2.25 4.00
N TRP A 259 4.18 -2.54 5.27
CA TRP A 259 3.58 -3.79 5.70
C TRP A 259 2.09 -3.79 5.39
N ALA A 260 1.69 -4.63 4.44
CA ALA A 260 0.31 -4.77 4.00
C ALA A 260 -0.27 -6.11 4.46
N SER A 261 -1.60 -6.15 4.63
CA SER A 261 -2.30 -7.36 5.11
C SER A 261 -1.77 -7.83 6.48
N THR A 262 -1.69 -6.91 7.45
CA THR A 262 -1.16 -7.19 8.79
C THR A 262 -2.21 -7.68 9.78
N SER A 263 -3.47 -7.83 9.37
CA SER A 263 -4.50 -8.53 10.16
C SER A 263 -4.24 -10.03 10.17
N VAL A 264 -4.20 -10.61 11.36
CA VAL A 264 -4.09 -12.05 11.57
C VAL A 264 -5.32 -12.78 11.01
N LYS A 265 -5.09 -13.90 10.32
CA LYS A 265 -6.17 -14.75 9.75
C LYS A 265 -6.43 -16.01 10.58
N ASN A 266 -5.41 -16.52 11.27
CA ASN A 266 -5.55 -17.66 12.16
C ASN A 266 -6.05 -17.21 13.55
N PRO A 267 -7.25 -17.65 14.00
CA PRO A 267 -7.82 -17.21 15.26
C PRO A 267 -7.01 -17.63 16.51
N ASN A 268 -6.06 -18.54 16.36
CA ASN A 268 -5.20 -18.98 17.46
C ASN A 268 -3.99 -18.05 17.68
N TYR A 269 -3.75 -17.09 16.79
CA TYR A 269 -2.65 -16.15 16.93
C TYR A 269 -3.09 -14.87 17.64
N ASN A 270 -2.15 -14.20 18.31
CA ASN A 270 -2.39 -12.86 18.84
C ASN A 270 -2.80 -11.93 17.68
N LYS A 271 -3.87 -11.19 17.82
CA LYS A 271 -4.38 -10.26 16.81
C LYS A 271 -3.35 -9.19 16.41
N LEU A 272 -2.45 -8.83 17.31
CA LEU A 272 -1.37 -7.86 17.12
C LEU A 272 -0.05 -8.49 16.66
N LEU A 273 -0.01 -9.81 16.37
CA LEU A 273 1.21 -10.55 16.03
C LEU A 273 2.12 -9.80 15.06
N TYR A 274 1.58 -9.36 13.93
CA TYR A 274 2.39 -8.67 12.93
C TYR A 274 2.67 -7.21 13.27
N VAL A 275 1.75 -6.53 13.97
CA VAL A 275 1.97 -5.16 14.45
C VAL A 275 3.13 -5.11 15.42
N GLU A 276 3.18 -6.02 16.39
CA GLU A 276 4.20 -6.06 17.43
C GLU A 276 5.59 -6.47 16.90
N ASN A 277 5.62 -7.39 15.92
CA ASN A 277 6.87 -7.96 15.41
C ASN A 277 7.46 -7.26 14.18
N LEU A 278 6.76 -6.27 13.60
CA LEU A 278 7.21 -5.57 12.38
C LEU A 278 7.44 -4.07 12.60
N VAL A 279 7.77 -3.66 13.82
CA VAL A 279 8.12 -2.27 14.15
C VAL A 279 9.55 -1.97 13.72
N ALA A 280 9.70 -1.13 12.69
CA ALA A 280 11.00 -0.73 12.17
C ALA A 280 10.98 0.73 11.68
N PRO A 281 12.08 1.49 11.84
CA PRO A 281 12.17 2.85 11.33
C PRO A 281 12.08 2.89 9.79
N ASN A 282 11.61 4.01 9.26
CA ASN A 282 11.41 4.21 7.82
C ASN A 282 10.45 3.19 7.17
N THR A 283 9.49 2.70 7.93
CA THR A 283 8.46 1.78 7.41
C THR A 283 7.06 2.36 7.57
N VAL A 284 6.11 1.74 6.90
CA VAL A 284 4.69 2.02 7.01
C VAL A 284 3.98 0.71 7.38
N ASN A 285 2.97 0.78 8.23
CA ASN A 285 2.04 -0.32 8.46
C ASN A 285 0.64 0.15 8.06
N THR A 286 0.04 -0.45 7.02
CA THR A 286 -1.33 -0.13 6.65
C THR A 286 -2.28 -1.15 7.26
N VAL A 287 -3.25 -0.65 8.03
CA VAL A 287 -4.14 -1.47 8.85
C VAL A 287 -5.60 -1.25 8.48
N PRO A 288 -6.44 -2.29 8.40
CA PRO A 288 -7.88 -2.11 8.27
C PRO A 288 -8.49 -1.58 9.57
N GLU A 289 -9.73 -1.10 9.51
CA GLU A 289 -10.41 -0.45 10.64
C GLU A 289 -10.48 -1.32 11.91
N ASP A 290 -10.72 -2.62 11.77
CA ASP A 290 -10.79 -3.53 12.92
C ASP A 290 -9.43 -3.60 13.64
N LEU A 291 -8.33 -3.69 12.89
CA LEU A 291 -6.98 -3.71 13.47
C LEU A 291 -6.59 -2.33 14.03
N TYR A 292 -7.01 -1.24 13.37
CA TYR A 292 -6.86 0.11 13.92
C TYR A 292 -7.52 0.24 15.29
N ASN A 293 -8.76 -0.24 15.42
CA ASN A 293 -9.49 -0.24 16.70
C ASN A 293 -8.80 -1.13 17.74
N GLU A 294 -8.28 -2.29 17.36
CA GLU A 294 -7.52 -3.17 18.25
C GLU A 294 -6.26 -2.46 18.78
N ILE A 295 -5.50 -1.79 17.91
CA ILE A 295 -4.31 -0.99 18.29
C ILE A 295 -4.70 0.12 19.28
N LEU A 296 -5.81 0.81 19.05
CA LEU A 296 -6.28 1.86 19.95
C LEU A 296 -6.68 1.36 21.34
N ASN A 297 -7.11 0.12 21.47
CA ASN A 297 -7.61 -0.45 22.71
C ASN A 297 -6.60 -1.38 23.42
N SER A 298 -5.42 -1.54 22.87
CA SER A 298 -4.38 -2.42 23.40
C SER A 298 -3.14 -1.63 23.84
N GLU A 299 -2.37 -2.23 24.72
CA GLU A 299 -0.99 -1.85 24.96
C GLU A 299 -0.09 -2.75 24.10
N ILE A 300 0.68 -2.14 23.18
CA ILE A 300 1.48 -2.89 22.22
C ILE A 300 2.83 -3.26 22.85
N ASN A 301 3.15 -4.52 22.81
CA ASN A 301 4.46 -5.01 23.19
C ASN A 301 5.40 -4.99 21.99
N TYR A 302 6.16 -3.91 21.85
CA TYR A 302 7.12 -3.77 20.76
C TYR A 302 8.29 -4.73 20.93
N SER A 303 8.28 -5.84 20.24
CA SER A 303 9.53 -6.56 20.00
C SER A 303 10.26 -5.85 18.87
N SER A 304 11.42 -5.28 19.15
CA SER A 304 12.19 -4.62 18.11
C SER A 304 12.49 -5.61 16.97
N PHE A 305 12.41 -5.14 15.76
CA PHE A 305 12.82 -5.88 14.55
C PHE A 305 14.21 -6.53 14.69
N LYS A 306 15.11 -5.90 15.46
CA LYS A 306 16.43 -6.46 15.82
C LYS A 306 16.34 -7.71 16.71
N GLN A 307 15.32 -7.83 17.55
CA GLN A 307 15.12 -9.03 18.38
C GLN A 307 14.54 -10.18 17.55
N SER A 308 13.63 -9.87 16.60
CA SER A 308 13.09 -10.87 15.66
C SER A 308 14.19 -11.43 14.75
N LYS A 309 15.16 -10.60 14.35
CA LYS A 309 16.30 -10.98 13.51
C LYS A 309 17.15 -12.09 14.11
N ASN A 310 17.31 -12.14 15.44
CA ASN A 310 18.13 -13.12 16.15
C ASN A 310 17.36 -14.40 16.54
N ASN A 311 16.04 -14.45 16.30
CA ASN A 311 15.19 -15.54 16.77
C ASN A 311 14.93 -16.62 15.71
N TYR A 312 15.43 -16.44 14.48
CA TYR A 312 15.19 -17.38 13.39
C TYR A 312 16.49 -17.96 12.86
N ASP A 313 16.60 -19.28 12.84
CA ASP A 313 17.61 -19.98 12.05
C ASP A 313 17.19 -19.97 10.58
N ASP A 314 17.90 -19.21 9.75
CA ASP A 314 17.60 -19.04 8.33
C ASP A 314 17.53 -20.38 7.57
N SER A 315 18.30 -21.39 8.03
CA SER A 315 18.36 -22.72 7.40
C SER A 315 17.17 -23.62 7.75
N GLU A 316 16.47 -23.32 8.86
CA GLU A 316 15.40 -24.18 9.40
C GLU A 316 13.99 -23.60 9.24
N ILE A 317 13.85 -22.33 8.85
CA ILE A 317 12.54 -21.66 8.87
C ILE A 317 11.63 -22.16 7.74
N ILE A 318 12.12 -22.18 6.52
CA ILE A 318 11.45 -22.69 5.32
C ILE A 318 12.46 -22.89 4.20
N ASP A 319 12.23 -23.88 3.35
CA ASP A 319 12.97 -24.05 2.10
C ASP A 319 12.67 -22.89 1.12
N ASN A 320 13.73 -22.29 0.55
CA ASN A 320 13.62 -21.12 -0.31
C ASN A 320 12.84 -21.39 -1.61
N ASP A 321 13.00 -22.56 -2.22
CA ASP A 321 12.28 -22.91 -3.46
C ASP A 321 10.79 -23.05 -3.18
N LYS A 322 10.45 -23.68 -2.05
CA LYS A 322 9.07 -23.77 -1.57
C LYS A 322 8.45 -22.39 -1.31
N LEU A 323 9.16 -21.50 -0.67
CA LEU A 323 8.69 -20.12 -0.43
C LEU A 323 8.51 -19.37 -1.75
N ASN A 324 9.43 -19.50 -2.70
CA ASN A 324 9.34 -18.87 -4.02
C ASN A 324 8.11 -19.33 -4.79
N ILE A 325 7.80 -20.63 -4.75
CA ILE A 325 6.57 -21.17 -5.36
C ILE A 325 5.34 -20.55 -4.71
N ILE A 326 5.23 -20.59 -3.38
CA ILE A 326 4.07 -20.06 -2.64
C ILE A 326 3.89 -18.55 -2.92
N THR A 327 4.98 -17.76 -2.87
CA THR A 327 4.90 -16.32 -3.12
C THR A 327 4.53 -15.98 -4.56
N GLY A 328 4.93 -16.80 -5.53
CA GLY A 328 4.50 -16.70 -6.92
C GLY A 328 3.00 -16.98 -7.10
N GLU A 329 2.49 -18.03 -6.47
CA GLU A 329 1.07 -18.36 -6.46
C GLU A 329 0.23 -17.27 -5.78
N LEU A 330 0.72 -16.73 -4.65
CA LEU A 330 0.06 -15.63 -3.94
C LEU A 330 -0.06 -14.36 -4.77
N LEU A 331 0.91 -14.07 -5.63
CA LEU A 331 0.86 -12.94 -6.56
C LEU A 331 -0.27 -13.13 -7.59
N GLU A 332 -0.33 -14.29 -8.26
CA GLU A 332 -1.39 -14.59 -9.25
C GLU A 332 -2.78 -14.59 -8.61
N VAL A 333 -2.93 -15.22 -7.44
CA VAL A 333 -4.18 -15.19 -6.65
C VAL A 333 -4.53 -13.76 -6.24
N GLY A 334 -3.55 -12.96 -5.81
CA GLY A 334 -3.75 -11.57 -5.43
C GLY A 334 -4.26 -10.69 -6.57
N ILE A 335 -3.69 -10.85 -7.78
CA ILE A 335 -4.15 -10.18 -9.00
C ILE A 335 -5.59 -10.58 -9.31
N LYS A 336 -5.88 -11.89 -9.31
CA LYS A 336 -7.22 -12.41 -9.60
C LYS A 336 -8.27 -11.88 -8.62
N LEU A 337 -7.97 -11.85 -7.32
CA LEU A 337 -8.88 -11.28 -6.32
C LEU A 337 -9.17 -9.80 -6.56
N PHE A 338 -8.20 -9.02 -7.02
CA PHE A 338 -8.41 -7.61 -7.36
C PHE A 338 -9.23 -7.44 -8.63
N GLU A 339 -9.00 -8.28 -9.66
CA GLU A 339 -9.82 -8.32 -10.88
C GLU A 339 -11.29 -8.66 -10.55
N ASP A 340 -11.51 -9.70 -9.74
CA ASP A 340 -12.85 -10.14 -9.35
C ASP A 340 -13.59 -9.06 -8.53
N ALA A 341 -12.89 -8.40 -7.61
CA ALA A 341 -13.43 -7.29 -6.84
C ALA A 341 -13.77 -6.08 -7.74
N PHE A 342 -12.92 -5.79 -8.72
CA PHE A 342 -13.17 -4.74 -9.69
C PHE A 342 -14.39 -5.06 -10.58
N ASP A 343 -14.51 -6.29 -11.06
CA ASP A 343 -15.67 -6.73 -11.85
C ASP A 343 -16.97 -6.67 -11.04
N ALA A 344 -16.93 -7.08 -9.75
CA ALA A 344 -18.07 -6.96 -8.86
C ALA A 344 -18.48 -5.50 -8.64
N LEU A 345 -17.51 -4.60 -8.45
CA LEU A 345 -17.73 -3.16 -8.32
C LEU A 345 -18.36 -2.56 -9.57
N ILE A 346 -17.86 -2.87 -10.76
CA ILE A 346 -18.43 -2.40 -12.02
C ILE A 346 -19.87 -2.92 -12.21
N LYS A 347 -20.13 -4.17 -11.84
CA LYS A 347 -21.48 -4.76 -11.85
C LYS A 347 -22.41 -4.03 -10.88
N GLU A 348 -21.95 -3.68 -9.69
CA GLU A 348 -22.74 -2.92 -8.70
C GLU A 348 -23.18 -1.55 -9.27
N ILE A 349 -22.25 -0.81 -9.85
CA ILE A 349 -22.58 0.47 -10.51
C ILE A 349 -23.57 0.26 -11.65
N LYS A 350 -23.39 -0.79 -12.46
CA LYS A 350 -24.33 -1.11 -13.55
C LYS A 350 -25.73 -1.34 -13.01
N ASN A 351 -25.89 -2.02 -11.87
CA ASN A 351 -27.20 -2.24 -11.25
C ASN A 351 -27.83 -0.92 -10.74
N LYS A 352 -27.00 0.02 -10.24
CA LYS A 352 -27.47 1.31 -9.72
C LYS A 352 -27.90 2.29 -10.84
N ILE A 353 -27.46 2.09 -12.08
CA ILE A 353 -27.82 2.92 -13.25
C ILE A 353 -28.93 2.31 -14.12
N SER A 354 -29.36 1.07 -13.84
CA SER A 354 -30.45 0.38 -14.56
C SER A 354 -31.80 0.71 -13.97
#